data_905944b2081e9b196a50620783100599
#
_entry.id   905944b2081e9b196a50620783100599
#
_cell.length_a   1.000
_cell.length_b   1.000
_cell.length_c   1.000
_cell.angle_alpha   90.00
_cell.angle_beta   90.00
_cell.angle_gamma   90.00
#
_symmetry.space_group_name_H-M   'P 1'
#
loop_
_entity.id
_entity.type
_entity.pdbx_description
1 polymer ?
#
loop_
_entity_poly.entity_id
_entity_poly.type
_entity_poly.pdbx_seq_one_letter_code
_entity_poly.pdbx_strand_id
1 'polypeptide(L)'
;MIKVLYFAWVRERIGVPCEMVETQSGTVMEFVEELKQKETRYEVAFSDLSAIKVAINQELCEFDTKLTGATEIAFFPPMTGG
;
A
#
# COMPACT_ATOMS: atom_id res chain seq x y z
N MET A 1 13.58 -1.13 -6.78
CA MET A 1 12.89 -1.10 -5.49
C MET A 1 11.92 0.07 -5.43
N ILE A 2 10.83 -0.11 -4.72
CA ILE A 2 9.83 0.92 -4.55
C ILE A 2 9.73 1.30 -3.07
N LYS A 3 9.59 2.59 -2.80
CA LYS A 3 9.42 3.06 -1.43
C LYS A 3 7.93 2.97 -1.08
N VAL A 4 7.62 2.30 0.03
CA VAL A 4 6.24 2.13 0.48
C VAL A 4 6.06 2.93 1.76
N LEU A 5 5.05 3.79 1.78
CA LEU A 5 4.72 4.61 2.94
C LEU A 5 3.41 4.13 3.55
N TYR A 6 3.39 4.02 4.86
CA TYR A 6 2.20 3.61 5.61
C TYR A 6 1.80 4.72 6.56
N PHE A 7 0.51 5.03 6.62
CA PHE A 7 0.01 6.12 7.45
C PHE A 7 -1.07 5.65 8.40
N ALA A 8 -1.20 6.35 9.52
CA ALA A 8 -2.25 6.15 10.51
C ALA A 8 -2.33 4.69 10.96
N TRP A 9 -3.55 4.11 11.00
CA TRP A 9 -3.70 2.76 11.51
C TRP A 9 -3.05 1.70 10.60
N VAL A 10 -2.86 2.00 9.31
CA VAL A 10 -2.14 1.08 8.42
C VAL A 10 -0.71 0.93 8.92
N ARG A 11 -0.07 2.05 9.25
CA ARG A 11 1.28 2.04 9.82
C ARG A 11 1.34 1.25 11.13
N GLU A 12 0.33 1.45 11.98
CA GLU A 12 0.31 0.76 13.27
C GLU A 12 0.20 -0.75 13.10
N ARG A 13 -0.59 -1.20 12.14
CA ARG A 13 -0.77 -2.64 11.92
C ARG A 13 0.45 -3.28 11.27
N ILE A 14 1.12 -2.57 10.38
CA ILE A 14 2.30 -3.08 9.72
C ILE A 14 3.53 -2.96 10.62
N GLY A 15 3.61 -1.89 11.40
CA GLY A 15 4.67 -1.74 12.40
C GLY A 15 5.81 -0.85 11.99
N VAL A 16 5.83 -0.35 10.76
CA VAL A 16 6.88 0.59 10.30
C VAL A 16 6.22 1.71 9.50
N PRO A 17 6.80 2.92 9.51
CA PRO A 17 6.24 4.03 8.74
C PRO A 17 6.54 3.95 7.25
N CYS A 18 7.63 3.30 6.88
CA CYS A 18 8.00 3.13 5.48
C CYS A 18 9.00 1.99 5.34
N GLU A 19 9.14 1.50 4.13
CA GLU A 19 10.12 0.47 3.83
C GLU A 19 10.37 0.44 2.33
N MET A 20 11.53 -0.09 1.95
CA MET A 20 11.85 -0.31 0.55
C MET A 20 11.51 -1.75 0.21
N VAL A 21 10.75 -1.95 -0.86
CA VAL A 21 10.31 -3.29 -1.25
C VAL A 21 10.69 -3.53 -2.70
N GLU A 22 11.29 -4.67 -2.95
CA GLU A 22 11.57 -5.11 -4.31
C GLU A 22 10.34 -5.86 -4.82
N THR A 23 9.83 -5.46 -5.98
CA THR A 23 8.64 -6.08 -6.52
C THR A 23 8.68 -6.09 -8.04
N GLN A 24 8.03 -7.09 -8.61
CA GLN A 24 7.82 -7.19 -10.04
C GLN A 24 6.33 -7.22 -10.36
N SER A 25 5.49 -6.86 -9.39
CA SER A 25 4.05 -6.80 -9.59
C SER A 25 3.70 -5.75 -10.63
N GLY A 26 2.67 -6.01 -11.42
CA GLY A 26 2.26 -5.10 -12.48
C GLY A 26 1.26 -4.05 -12.05
N THR A 27 0.50 -4.31 -10.99
CA THR A 27 -0.52 -3.38 -10.50
C THR A 27 -0.42 -3.25 -9.00
N VAL A 28 -1.08 -2.22 -8.46
CA VAL A 28 -1.14 -2.03 -7.00
C VAL A 28 -1.78 -3.25 -6.32
N MET A 29 -2.86 -3.77 -6.90
CA MET A 29 -3.53 -4.95 -6.32
C MET A 29 -2.59 -6.14 -6.24
N GLU A 30 -1.83 -6.41 -7.29
CA GLU A 30 -0.87 -7.50 -7.29
C GLU A 30 0.21 -7.27 -6.23
N PHE A 31 0.65 -6.03 -6.07
CA PHE A 31 1.63 -5.68 -5.05
C PHE A 31 1.09 -5.94 -3.66
N VAL A 32 -0.16 -5.56 -3.39
CA VAL A 32 -0.81 -5.82 -2.10
C VAL A 32 -0.89 -7.32 -1.84
N GLU A 33 -1.29 -8.10 -2.84
CA GLU A 33 -1.35 -9.55 -2.68
C GLU A 33 0.03 -10.14 -2.40
N GLU A 34 1.06 -9.62 -3.03
CA GLU A 34 2.42 -10.05 -2.79
C GLU A 34 2.82 -9.79 -1.33
N LEU A 35 2.52 -8.61 -0.82
CA LEU A 35 2.80 -8.27 0.57
C LEU A 35 2.05 -9.18 1.53
N LYS A 36 0.77 -9.44 1.25
CA LYS A 36 -0.05 -10.28 2.14
C LYS A 36 0.51 -11.68 2.28
N GLN A 37 1.19 -12.16 1.25
CA GLN A 37 1.78 -13.50 1.30
C GLN A 37 3.13 -13.54 1.99
N LYS A 38 3.73 -12.38 2.24
CA LYS A 38 5.03 -12.33 2.92
C LYS A 38 4.89 -12.55 4.42
N GLU A 39 3.98 -11.82 5.06
CA GLU A 39 3.82 -11.88 6.50
C GLU A 39 2.38 -11.60 6.88
N THR A 40 1.98 -12.16 8.02
CA THR A 40 0.62 -12.00 8.54
C THR A 40 0.27 -10.53 8.80
N ARG A 41 1.24 -9.71 9.19
CA ARG A 41 0.96 -8.30 9.46
C ARG A 41 0.41 -7.56 8.24
N TYR A 42 0.86 -7.93 7.05
CA TYR A 42 0.33 -7.35 5.83
C TYR A 42 -1.07 -7.86 5.54
N GLU A 43 -1.31 -9.14 5.79
CA GLU A 43 -2.63 -9.72 5.60
C GLU A 43 -3.66 -9.03 6.50
N VAL A 44 -3.29 -8.77 7.75
CA VAL A 44 -4.17 -8.08 8.70
C VAL A 44 -4.40 -6.64 8.25
N ALA A 45 -3.33 -5.93 7.89
CA ALA A 45 -3.45 -4.51 7.51
C ALA A 45 -4.30 -4.32 6.25
N PHE A 46 -4.20 -5.23 5.30
CA PHE A 46 -4.89 -5.12 4.01
C PHE A 46 -6.13 -6.01 3.91
N SER A 47 -6.67 -6.44 5.04
CA SER A 47 -7.82 -7.34 5.04
C SER A 47 -9.09 -6.70 4.48
N ASP A 48 -9.22 -5.38 4.59
CA ASP A 48 -10.36 -4.66 4.05
C ASP A 48 -9.86 -3.48 3.22
N LEU A 49 -9.72 -3.71 1.92
CA LEU A 49 -9.19 -2.68 1.02
C LEU A 49 -10.15 -1.53 0.81
N SER A 50 -11.43 -1.70 1.13
CA SER A 50 -12.38 -0.60 1.03
C SER A 50 -12.11 0.49 2.06
N ALA A 51 -11.35 0.16 3.11
CA ALA A 51 -10.97 1.10 4.15
C ALA A 51 -9.60 1.73 3.91
N ILE A 52 -8.99 1.51 2.74
CA ILE A 52 -7.66 1.99 2.44
C ILE A 52 -7.64 2.71 1.10
N LYS A 53 -6.94 3.83 1.07
CA LYS A 53 -6.65 4.55 -0.17
C LYS A 53 -5.19 4.36 -0.53
N VAL A 54 -4.88 4.55 -1.81
CA VAL A 54 -3.52 4.37 -2.31
C VAL A 54 -3.15 5.54 -3.21
N ALA A 55 -1.88 5.94 -3.17
CA ALA A 55 -1.34 6.96 -4.06
C ALA A 55 0.00 6.47 -4.61
N ILE A 56 0.24 6.71 -5.89
CA ILE A 56 1.51 6.41 -6.54
C ILE A 56 2.18 7.73 -6.86
N ASN A 57 3.44 7.88 -6.43
CA ASN A 57 4.20 9.11 -6.67
C ASN A 57 3.39 10.35 -6.26
N GLN A 58 2.69 10.24 -5.12
CA GLN A 58 1.90 11.31 -4.51
C GLN A 58 0.62 11.65 -5.26
N GLU A 59 0.18 10.80 -6.18
CA GLU A 59 -1.09 10.98 -6.88
C GLU A 59 -2.05 9.87 -6.50
N LEU A 60 -3.25 10.24 -6.06
CA LEU A 60 -4.30 9.28 -5.73
C LEU A 60 -4.64 8.41 -6.93
N CYS A 61 -4.78 7.13 -6.69
CA CYS A 61 -5.10 6.19 -7.76
C CYS A 61 -5.94 5.04 -7.23
N GLU A 62 -6.29 4.13 -8.11
CA GLU A 62 -7.06 2.95 -7.76
C GLU A 62 -6.14 1.73 -7.62
N PHE A 63 -6.66 0.64 -7.03
CA PHE A 63 -5.86 -0.56 -6.84
C PHE A 63 -5.53 -1.29 -8.14
N ASP A 64 -6.27 -1.02 -9.22
CA ASP A 64 -5.96 -1.61 -10.52
C ASP A 64 -4.96 -0.80 -11.33
N THR A 65 -4.44 0.28 -10.76
CA THR A 65 -3.46 1.13 -11.43
C THR A 65 -2.15 0.37 -11.62
N LYS A 66 -1.53 0.55 -12.79
CA LYS A 66 -0.25 -0.08 -13.08
C LYS A 66 0.89 0.59 -12.33
N LEU A 67 1.87 -0.21 -11.96
CA LEU A 67 3.05 0.27 -11.23
C LEU A 67 4.16 0.79 -12.15
N THR A 68 3.93 0.86 -13.45
CA THR A 68 4.94 1.34 -14.40
C THR A 68 5.41 2.74 -14.01
N GLY A 69 6.70 2.89 -13.77
CA GLY A 69 7.26 4.19 -13.40
C GLY A 69 7.07 4.56 -11.93
N ALA A 70 6.47 3.71 -11.13
CA ALA A 70 6.25 4.03 -9.73
C ALA A 70 7.56 3.93 -8.94
N THR A 71 7.87 4.98 -8.18
CA THR A 71 9.00 4.97 -7.25
C THR A 71 8.54 4.99 -5.80
N GLU A 72 7.29 5.36 -5.57
CA GLU A 72 6.74 5.49 -4.23
C GLU A 72 5.26 5.10 -4.24
N ILE A 73 4.85 4.31 -3.26
CA ILE A 73 3.43 3.97 -3.05
C ILE A 73 3.09 4.32 -1.62
N ALA A 74 1.95 5.00 -1.41
CA ALA A 74 1.48 5.34 -0.08
C ALA A 74 0.14 4.67 0.16
N PHE A 75 -0.01 4.07 1.34
CA PHE A 75 -1.28 3.48 1.78
C PHE A 75 -1.76 4.24 3.02
N PHE A 76 -2.99 4.67 3.00
CA PHE A 76 -3.55 5.49 4.07
C PHE A 76 -5.05 5.28 4.18
N PRO A 77 -5.65 5.54 5.36
CA PRO A 77 -7.10 5.43 5.48
C PRO A 77 -7.79 6.57 4.75
N PRO A 78 -9.05 6.38 4.35
CA PRO A 78 -9.79 7.47 3.72
C PRO A 78 -9.90 8.64 4.67
N MET A 79 -9.86 9.84 4.10
CA MET A 79 -10.12 11.03 4.87
C MET A 79 -11.62 11.09 5.14
N THR A 80 -12.01 10.71 6.33
CA THR A 80 -13.40 10.92 6.73
C THR A 80 -13.52 12.38 7.09
N GLY A 81 -14.35 13.10 6.39
CA GLY A 81 -14.49 14.53 6.58
C GLY A 81 -15.23 14.93 7.82
N GLY A 82 -15.10 14.15 8.82
CA GLY A 82 -15.81 14.51 10.03
C GLY A 82 -14.98 14.27 11.18
#